data_223096573ce9ab756d53c0e61d774d95
#
_entry.id   223096573ce9ab756d53c0e61d774d95
#
_cell.length_a   1.000
_cell.length_b   1.000
_cell.length_c   1.000
_cell.angle_alpha   90.00
_cell.angle_beta   90.00
_cell.angle_gamma   90.00
#
_symmetry.space_group_name_H-M   'P 1'
#
loop_
_entity.id
_entity.type
_entity.pdbx_description
1 polymer ?
#
loop_
_entity_poly.entity_id
_entity_poly.type
_entity_poly.pdbx_seq_one_letter_code
_entity_poly.pdbx_strand_id
1 'polypeptide(L)'
;VAVDNVKLTAPGGGTEPLHTLRAVATEGGVITPAGDTQVPTGGSQTFALTPNEKCRLVSLQVNGRTVDAQDCYTLEHIDQSYYLLATFESIAEIPQVIFEQDFEGSEFAPAGWSIQGINSAFTWKQYKYFYLNNTQNAYISADYSTEAAQDERLITPAVNLAGATQTQLEFEYAYPYYGMKNREFTFTLEASLDGTTWTELWNG
;
A
#
# COMPACT_ATOMS: atom_id res chain seq x y z
N VAL A 1 -10.87 -66.95 52.02
CA VAL A 1 -10.25 -66.28 50.89
C VAL A 1 -8.93 -65.71 51.42
N ALA A 2 -7.78 -66.21 50.93
CA ALA A 2 -6.45 -65.67 51.21
C ALA A 2 -5.97 -64.96 49.98
N VAL A 3 -5.51 -63.76 50.11
CA VAL A 3 -4.88 -62.95 49.06
C VAL A 3 -3.41 -62.81 49.44
N ASP A 4 -2.51 -63.26 48.59
CA ASP A 4 -1.07 -63.22 48.80
C ASP A 4 -0.47 -62.34 47.67
N ASN A 5 0.41 -61.44 48.04
CA ASN A 5 1.21 -60.56 47.13
C ASN A 5 0.44 -59.65 46.17
N VAL A 6 -0.24 -58.63 46.66
CA VAL A 6 -0.68 -57.51 45.83
C VAL A 6 0.45 -56.48 45.78
N LYS A 7 1.10 -56.30 44.58
CA LYS A 7 2.08 -55.26 44.33
C LYS A 7 1.45 -54.18 43.48
N LEU A 8 1.20 -53.03 44.03
CA LEU A 8 0.88 -51.81 43.30
C LEU A 8 2.16 -51.09 42.96
N THR A 9 2.55 -51.05 41.70
CA THR A 9 3.66 -50.21 41.24
C THR A 9 3.09 -48.97 40.56
N ALA A 10 3.31 -47.79 41.16
CA ALA A 10 3.16 -46.56 40.43
C ALA A 10 4.30 -46.45 39.42
N PRO A 11 4.08 -45.91 38.22
CA PRO A 11 5.21 -45.55 37.34
C PRO A 11 6.14 -44.63 38.14
N GLY A 12 7.42 -44.97 38.16
CA GLY A 12 8.44 -44.17 38.82
C GLY A 12 8.35 -42.76 38.30
N GLY A 13 8.28 -41.77 39.20
CA GLY A 13 8.28 -40.37 38.85
C GLY A 13 9.61 -39.91 38.26
N GLY A 14 10.01 -40.52 37.14
CA GLY A 14 11.06 -39.99 36.29
C GLY A 14 10.52 -38.71 35.65
N THR A 15 11.22 -37.59 35.84
CA THR A 15 10.93 -36.37 35.04
C THR A 15 11.20 -36.73 33.61
N GLU A 16 10.13 -36.76 32.79
CA GLU A 16 10.27 -36.94 31.33
C GLU A 16 11.25 -35.91 30.81
N PRO A 17 12.16 -36.27 29.88
CA PRO A 17 13.08 -35.33 29.29
C PRO A 17 12.32 -34.16 28.69
N LEU A 18 12.81 -32.94 28.96
CA LEU A 18 12.27 -31.73 28.39
C LEU A 18 13.00 -31.39 27.10
N HIS A 19 12.25 -31.01 26.11
CA HIS A 19 12.73 -30.50 24.82
C HIS A 19 12.46 -28.99 24.71
N THR A 20 13.43 -28.29 24.13
CA THR A 20 13.30 -26.84 23.89
C THR A 20 12.71 -26.58 22.52
N LEU A 21 11.60 -25.88 22.48
CA LEU A 21 10.99 -25.36 21.26
C LEU A 21 11.33 -23.87 21.18
N ARG A 22 12.16 -23.49 20.23
CA ARG A 22 12.52 -22.10 19.99
C ARG A 22 11.73 -21.54 18.81
N ALA A 23 10.84 -20.60 19.07
CA ALA A 23 10.01 -19.96 18.07
C ALA A 23 10.40 -18.49 17.84
N VAL A 24 10.62 -18.14 16.57
CA VAL A 24 11.03 -16.81 16.10
C VAL A 24 10.14 -16.39 14.95
N ALA A 25 9.85 -15.09 14.87
CA ALA A 25 9.16 -14.47 13.76
C ALA A 25 10.04 -13.36 13.13
N THR A 26 9.92 -13.17 11.81
CA THR A 26 10.46 -11.98 11.15
C THR A 26 9.60 -10.76 11.46
N GLU A 27 10.05 -9.57 11.06
CA GLU A 27 9.21 -8.38 11.06
C GLU A 27 7.91 -8.62 10.27
N GLY A 28 6.84 -7.93 10.65
CA GLY A 28 5.54 -8.04 9.99
C GLY A 28 4.56 -9.02 10.63
N GLY A 29 4.93 -9.69 11.72
CA GLY A 29 4.02 -10.55 12.48
C GLY A 29 4.63 -11.10 13.75
N VAL A 30 3.85 -11.91 14.47
CA VAL A 30 4.28 -12.55 15.71
C VAL A 30 3.94 -14.04 15.70
N ILE A 31 4.77 -14.84 16.38
CA ILE A 31 4.52 -16.24 16.73
C ILE A 31 4.32 -16.33 18.24
N THR A 32 3.29 -17.02 18.71
CA THR A 32 2.98 -17.15 20.13
C THR A 32 2.74 -18.60 20.51
N PRO A 33 3.46 -19.15 21.53
CA PRO A 33 4.49 -18.50 22.34
C PRO A 33 5.76 -18.22 21.53
N ALA A 34 6.44 -17.12 21.82
CA ALA A 34 7.73 -16.75 21.22
C ALA A 34 8.88 -17.12 22.14
N GLY A 35 10.08 -17.28 21.55
CA GLY A 35 11.27 -17.66 22.31
C GLY A 35 11.30 -19.15 22.67
N ASP A 36 11.85 -19.47 23.82
CA ASP A 36 12.09 -20.85 24.26
C ASP A 36 10.95 -21.35 25.15
N THR A 37 10.31 -22.41 24.73
CA THR A 37 9.28 -23.14 25.48
C THR A 37 9.78 -24.55 25.81
N GLN A 38 9.61 -25.01 27.04
CA GLN A 38 9.98 -26.38 27.45
C GLN A 38 8.76 -27.29 27.42
N VAL A 39 8.89 -28.42 26.72
CA VAL A 39 7.80 -29.39 26.57
C VAL A 39 8.35 -30.79 26.88
N PRO A 40 7.67 -31.63 27.69
CA PRO A 40 8.11 -33.00 27.94
C PRO A 40 8.00 -33.88 26.70
N THR A 41 8.81 -34.93 26.64
CA THR A 41 8.73 -35.95 25.59
C THR A 41 7.30 -36.48 25.42
N GLY A 42 6.83 -36.57 24.17
CA GLY A 42 5.48 -37.00 23.82
C GLY A 42 4.42 -35.90 23.99
N GLY A 43 4.81 -34.73 24.50
CA GLY A 43 3.91 -33.59 24.62
C GLY A 43 3.59 -32.92 23.27
N SER A 44 2.79 -31.90 23.32
CA SER A 44 2.41 -31.10 22.15
C SER A 44 2.44 -29.59 22.49
N GLN A 45 2.65 -28.77 21.47
CA GLN A 45 2.61 -27.32 21.60
C GLN A 45 2.02 -26.69 20.34
N THR A 46 1.02 -25.85 20.54
CA THR A 46 0.43 -25.04 19.46
C THR A 46 1.07 -23.65 19.47
N PHE A 47 1.39 -23.18 18.29
CA PHE A 47 1.88 -21.83 18.01
C PHE A 47 0.84 -21.08 17.20
N ALA A 48 0.40 -19.91 17.68
CA ALA A 48 -0.41 -19.00 16.91
C ALA A 48 0.50 -18.11 16.04
N LEU A 49 0.09 -17.86 14.79
CA LEU A 49 0.81 -17.08 13.79
C LEU A 49 -0.05 -15.88 13.42
N THR A 50 0.33 -14.72 13.89
CA THR A 50 -0.50 -13.50 13.75
C THR A 50 0.23 -12.44 12.92
N PRO A 51 -0.15 -12.23 11.65
CA PRO A 51 0.34 -11.11 10.87
C PRO A 51 -0.05 -9.77 11.50
N ASN A 52 0.84 -8.78 11.40
CA ASN A 52 0.50 -7.40 11.68
C ASN A 52 -0.42 -6.84 10.58
N GLU A 53 -1.00 -5.66 10.84
CA GLU A 53 -1.79 -4.95 9.83
C GLU A 53 -0.98 -4.78 8.53
N LYS A 54 -1.64 -5.02 7.39
CA LYS A 54 -1.03 -4.98 6.04
C LYS A 54 0.16 -5.93 5.86
N CYS A 55 0.20 -7.03 6.63
CA CYS A 55 1.18 -8.10 6.47
C CYS A 55 0.49 -9.45 6.29
N ARG A 56 1.23 -10.40 5.76
CA ARG A 56 0.77 -11.78 5.63
C ARG A 56 1.86 -12.76 6.06
N LEU A 57 1.46 -13.94 6.48
CA LEU A 57 2.35 -15.07 6.66
C LEU A 57 2.81 -15.57 5.27
N VAL A 58 4.10 -15.69 5.08
CA VAL A 58 4.73 -16.27 3.87
C VAL A 58 4.99 -17.73 4.05
N SER A 59 5.59 -18.10 5.18
CA SER A 59 5.94 -19.48 5.48
C SER A 59 6.19 -19.69 6.97
N LEU A 60 5.98 -20.92 7.40
CA LEU A 60 6.52 -21.44 8.65
C LEU A 60 7.55 -22.53 8.33
N GLN A 61 8.72 -22.44 8.93
CA GLN A 61 9.73 -23.49 8.86
C GLN A 61 9.92 -24.13 10.23
N VAL A 62 9.99 -25.46 10.23
CA VAL A 62 10.32 -26.28 11.41
C VAL A 62 11.61 -27.03 11.11
N ASN A 63 12.67 -26.76 11.89
CA ASN A 63 14.02 -27.27 11.66
C ASN A 63 14.49 -27.08 10.19
N GLY A 64 14.18 -25.89 9.60
CA GLY A 64 14.56 -25.55 8.23
C GLY A 64 13.67 -26.15 7.13
N ARG A 65 12.66 -26.94 7.48
CA ARG A 65 11.70 -27.50 6.52
C ARG A 65 10.40 -26.68 6.57
N THR A 66 9.96 -26.23 5.42
CA THR A 66 8.66 -25.54 5.30
C THR A 66 7.52 -26.50 5.55
N VAL A 67 6.59 -26.08 6.39
CA VAL A 67 5.37 -26.81 6.74
C VAL A 67 4.15 -25.98 6.32
N ASP A 68 3.03 -26.68 6.11
CA ASP A 68 1.76 -26.00 5.85
C ASP A 68 1.23 -25.43 7.17
N ALA A 69 1.03 -24.12 7.19
CA ALA A 69 0.52 -23.40 8.36
C ALA A 69 -0.25 -22.16 7.89
N GLN A 70 -1.33 -21.85 8.60
CA GLN A 70 -2.12 -20.66 8.39
C GLN A 70 -2.08 -19.79 9.66
N ASP A 71 -3.15 -19.81 10.44
CA ASP A 71 -3.24 -18.99 11.66
C ASP A 71 -2.57 -19.65 12.87
N CYS A 72 -2.34 -20.95 12.80
CA CYS A 72 -1.67 -21.72 13.84
C CYS A 72 -0.97 -22.96 13.29
N TYR A 73 -0.05 -23.49 14.10
CA TYR A 73 0.65 -24.74 13.84
C TYR A 73 0.84 -25.50 15.15
N THR A 74 0.53 -26.81 15.15
CA THR A 74 0.72 -27.68 16.33
C THR A 74 1.82 -28.69 16.06
N LEU A 75 2.84 -28.70 16.91
CA LEU A 75 3.78 -29.80 17.04
C LEU A 75 3.19 -30.84 17.97
N GLU A 76 3.06 -32.06 17.48
CA GLU A 76 2.59 -33.21 18.26
C GLU A 76 3.71 -34.24 18.48
N HIS A 77 3.60 -35.06 19.53
CA HIS A 77 4.54 -36.12 19.83
C HIS A 77 6.00 -35.66 19.86
N ILE A 78 6.26 -34.59 20.60
CA ILE A 78 7.57 -33.94 20.68
C ILE A 78 8.60 -34.93 21.25
N ASP A 79 9.62 -35.29 20.48
CA ASP A 79 10.67 -36.23 20.79
C ASP A 79 12.08 -35.63 20.74
N GLN A 80 12.20 -34.39 20.33
CA GLN A 80 13.44 -33.63 20.22
C GLN A 80 13.18 -32.14 20.37
N SER A 81 14.24 -31.35 20.40
CA SER A 81 14.14 -29.90 20.35
C SER A 81 13.86 -29.43 18.91
N TYR A 82 13.07 -28.38 18.79
CA TYR A 82 12.65 -27.81 17.49
C TYR A 82 12.96 -26.32 17.41
N TYR A 83 13.30 -25.88 16.22
CA TYR A 83 13.41 -24.47 15.85
C TYR A 83 12.33 -24.11 14.85
N LEU A 84 11.51 -23.11 15.20
CA LEU A 84 10.43 -22.61 14.35
C LEU A 84 10.75 -21.19 13.89
N LEU A 85 10.63 -20.95 12.59
CA LEU A 85 10.78 -19.61 11.99
C LEU A 85 9.52 -19.30 11.18
N ALA A 86 8.75 -18.33 11.68
CA ALA A 86 7.64 -17.74 10.93
C ALA A 86 8.14 -16.53 10.13
N THR A 87 7.92 -16.55 8.84
CA THR A 87 8.29 -15.45 7.93
C THR A 87 7.04 -14.70 7.51
N PHE A 88 7.04 -13.40 7.75
CA PHE A 88 5.99 -12.48 7.34
C PHE A 88 6.54 -11.48 6.32
N GLU A 89 5.66 -10.94 5.47
CA GLU A 89 5.97 -9.86 4.54
C GLU A 89 4.83 -8.85 4.49
N SER A 90 5.17 -7.61 4.13
CA SER A 90 4.17 -6.59 3.86
C SER A 90 3.36 -6.95 2.60
N ILE A 91 2.06 -6.79 2.68
CA ILE A 91 1.21 -6.81 1.50
C ILE A 91 1.41 -5.46 0.80
N ALA A 92 2.02 -5.47 -0.38
CA ALA A 92 2.12 -4.27 -1.20
C ALA A 92 0.70 -3.74 -1.46
N GLU A 93 0.46 -2.50 -1.09
CA GLU A 93 -0.78 -1.83 -1.49
C GLU A 93 -0.73 -1.71 -3.02
N ILE A 94 -1.73 -2.28 -3.69
CA ILE A 94 -1.92 -2.04 -5.13
C ILE A 94 -2.43 -0.61 -5.23
N PRO A 95 -1.71 0.30 -5.93
CA PRO A 95 -2.17 1.66 -6.14
C PRO A 95 -3.57 1.62 -6.74
N GLN A 96 -4.52 2.29 -6.10
CA GLN A 96 -5.87 2.42 -6.63
C GLN A 96 -5.98 3.78 -7.33
N VAL A 97 -6.35 3.77 -8.62
CA VAL A 97 -6.69 5.01 -9.32
C VAL A 97 -8.00 5.55 -8.72
N ILE A 98 -7.91 6.72 -8.06
CA ILE A 98 -9.05 7.38 -7.43
C ILE A 98 -9.69 8.39 -8.37
N PHE A 99 -8.88 8.95 -9.27
CA PHE A 99 -9.30 9.94 -10.24
C PHE A 99 -8.41 9.85 -11.48
N GLU A 100 -9.02 9.87 -12.65
CA GLU A 100 -8.34 9.83 -13.95
C GLU A 100 -9.08 10.72 -14.95
N GLN A 101 -8.34 11.42 -15.81
CA GLN A 101 -8.90 12.18 -16.93
C GLN A 101 -7.91 12.19 -18.09
N ASP A 102 -8.34 11.68 -19.24
CA ASP A 102 -7.57 11.60 -20.48
C ASP A 102 -7.90 12.71 -21.50
N PHE A 103 -8.97 13.46 -21.25
CA PHE A 103 -9.52 14.49 -22.14
C PHE A 103 -9.97 13.99 -23.53
N GLU A 104 -10.17 12.69 -23.74
CA GLU A 104 -10.61 12.12 -25.01
C GLU A 104 -12.14 12.24 -25.25
N GLY A 105 -12.89 12.66 -24.26
CA GLY A 105 -14.33 12.89 -24.38
C GLY A 105 -14.70 13.96 -25.42
N SER A 106 -15.96 13.96 -25.86
CA SER A 106 -16.45 14.91 -26.88
C SER A 106 -16.73 16.32 -26.36
N GLU A 107 -16.74 16.51 -25.05
CA GLU A 107 -17.06 17.79 -24.40
C GLU A 107 -15.89 18.29 -23.57
N PHE A 108 -15.65 19.60 -23.61
CA PHE A 108 -14.69 20.30 -22.79
C PHE A 108 -15.35 21.52 -22.11
N ALA A 109 -15.21 21.76 -20.80
CA ALA A 109 -14.47 20.94 -19.85
C ALA A 109 -15.22 19.63 -19.54
N PRO A 110 -14.52 18.53 -19.13
CA PRO A 110 -15.20 17.31 -18.75
C PRO A 110 -16.17 17.51 -17.59
N ALA A 111 -17.13 16.60 -17.43
CA ALA A 111 -18.14 16.71 -16.39
C ALA A 111 -17.55 16.94 -14.98
N GLY A 112 -18.03 17.94 -14.30
CA GLY A 112 -17.55 18.35 -12.95
C GLY A 112 -16.29 19.21 -12.94
N TRP A 113 -15.61 19.37 -14.08
CA TRP A 113 -14.52 20.34 -14.21
C TRP A 113 -15.04 21.76 -14.41
N SER A 114 -14.25 22.74 -14.06
CA SER A 114 -14.56 24.15 -14.30
C SER A 114 -13.35 24.92 -14.83
N ILE A 115 -13.63 25.95 -15.59
CA ILE A 115 -12.64 26.88 -16.12
C ILE A 115 -12.89 28.23 -15.45
N GLN A 116 -11.83 28.80 -14.90
CA GLN A 116 -11.83 30.16 -14.37
C GLN A 116 -10.71 30.92 -15.04
N GLY A 117 -10.97 32.19 -15.40
CA GLY A 117 -9.98 33.02 -16.04
C GLY A 117 -10.50 34.38 -16.35
N ILE A 118 -9.61 35.26 -16.84
CA ILE A 118 -9.92 36.65 -17.21
C ILE A 118 -10.26 36.81 -18.68
N ASN A 119 -9.91 35.87 -19.52
CA ASN A 119 -10.13 36.01 -20.97
C ASN A 119 -10.67 34.73 -21.60
N SER A 120 -11.98 34.64 -21.78
CA SER A 120 -12.69 33.49 -22.35
C SER A 120 -12.29 33.11 -23.78
N ALA A 121 -11.70 34.08 -24.54
CA ALA A 121 -11.24 33.81 -25.91
C ALA A 121 -9.90 33.03 -25.95
N PHE A 122 -9.12 33.13 -24.88
CA PHE A 122 -7.77 32.53 -24.75
C PHE A 122 -7.67 31.62 -23.55
N THR A 123 -8.77 31.00 -23.19
CA THR A 123 -8.85 30.05 -22.06
C THR A 123 -8.62 28.61 -22.47
N TRP A 124 -8.71 27.70 -21.53
CA TRP A 124 -8.58 26.29 -21.72
C TRP A 124 -9.62 25.72 -22.71
N LYS A 125 -9.17 24.83 -23.58
CA LYS A 125 -10.00 24.11 -24.55
C LYS A 125 -9.42 22.75 -24.86
N GLN A 126 -10.20 21.89 -25.47
CA GLN A 126 -9.74 20.63 -26.00
C GLN A 126 -8.98 20.87 -27.33
N TYR A 127 -7.83 20.24 -27.44
CA TYR A 127 -7.04 20.31 -28.66
C TYR A 127 -6.18 19.05 -28.83
N LYS A 128 -6.07 18.56 -30.07
CA LYS A 128 -5.20 17.44 -30.40
C LYS A 128 -3.78 17.94 -30.60
N TYR A 129 -2.92 17.70 -29.62
CA TYR A 129 -1.58 18.22 -29.61
C TYR A 129 -0.55 17.16 -29.99
N PHE A 130 0.20 17.38 -31.05
CA PHE A 130 1.13 16.44 -31.62
C PHE A 130 2.21 15.95 -30.63
N TYR A 131 2.70 16.86 -29.76
CA TYR A 131 3.76 16.54 -28.80
C TYR A 131 3.27 15.79 -27.55
N LEU A 132 1.98 15.60 -27.38
CA LEU A 132 1.37 14.75 -26.34
C LEU A 132 0.64 13.60 -27.03
N ASN A 133 1.38 12.60 -27.48
CA ASN A 133 0.90 11.35 -28.10
C ASN A 133 -0.09 11.53 -29.25
N ASN A 134 -0.27 12.74 -29.79
CA ASN A 134 -1.24 13.09 -30.83
C ASN A 134 -2.70 12.71 -30.47
N THR A 135 -3.03 12.84 -29.18
CA THR A 135 -4.36 12.62 -28.60
C THR A 135 -5.03 13.95 -28.24
N GLN A 136 -6.27 13.91 -27.80
CA GLN A 136 -6.96 15.11 -27.28
C GLN A 136 -6.35 15.48 -25.92
N ASN A 137 -6.19 16.76 -25.68
CA ASN A 137 -5.58 17.28 -24.47
C ASN A 137 -6.29 18.52 -24.00
N ALA A 138 -6.18 18.86 -22.72
CA ALA A 138 -6.49 20.20 -22.24
C ALA A 138 -5.38 21.13 -22.73
N TYR A 139 -5.74 22.16 -23.46
CA TYR A 139 -4.83 23.09 -24.14
C TYR A 139 -5.20 24.52 -23.87
N ILE A 140 -4.20 25.36 -23.68
CA ILE A 140 -4.33 26.82 -23.60
C ILE A 140 -3.29 27.48 -24.49
N SER A 141 -3.65 28.58 -25.13
CA SER A 141 -2.73 29.44 -25.89
C SER A 141 -3.06 30.90 -25.67
N ALA A 142 -2.04 31.66 -25.42
CA ALA A 142 -2.10 33.14 -25.27
C ALA A 142 -1.45 33.88 -26.43
N ASP A 143 -1.11 33.20 -27.55
CA ASP A 143 -0.30 33.76 -28.64
C ASP A 143 -0.86 35.07 -29.25
N TYR A 144 -2.16 35.22 -29.24
CA TYR A 144 -2.86 36.38 -29.80
C TYR A 144 -3.64 37.17 -28.76
N SER A 145 -3.41 36.92 -27.48
CA SER A 145 -4.05 37.67 -26.41
C SER A 145 -3.55 39.11 -26.40
N THR A 146 -4.46 40.06 -26.25
CA THR A 146 -4.17 41.48 -26.06
C THR A 146 -4.12 41.85 -24.58
N GLU A 147 -4.45 40.92 -23.69
CA GLU A 147 -4.41 41.14 -22.26
C GLU A 147 -2.96 41.21 -21.75
N ALA A 148 -2.72 42.10 -20.82
CA ALA A 148 -1.39 42.28 -20.23
C ALA A 148 -0.96 41.10 -19.32
N ALA A 149 -1.94 40.43 -18.75
CA ALA A 149 -1.74 39.22 -17.94
C ALA A 149 -2.92 38.26 -18.16
N GLN A 150 -2.67 37.01 -18.01
CA GLN A 150 -3.69 35.94 -17.98
C GLN A 150 -3.52 35.11 -16.73
N ASP A 151 -4.62 34.74 -16.11
CA ASP A 151 -4.69 33.78 -15.00
C ASP A 151 -5.86 32.85 -15.32
N GLU A 152 -5.55 31.80 -16.08
CA GLU A 152 -6.51 30.84 -16.62
C GLU A 152 -6.37 29.50 -15.91
N ARG A 153 -7.38 29.12 -15.17
CA ARG A 153 -7.38 27.91 -14.34
C ARG A 153 -8.29 26.85 -14.92
N LEU A 154 -7.81 25.62 -14.97
CA LEU A 154 -8.58 24.42 -15.21
C LEU A 154 -8.68 23.65 -13.88
N ILE A 155 -9.89 23.55 -13.35
CA ILE A 155 -10.13 23.06 -12.00
C ILE A 155 -10.85 21.73 -12.07
N THR A 156 -10.27 20.71 -11.42
CA THR A 156 -10.86 19.37 -11.30
C THR A 156 -12.12 19.39 -10.43
N PRO A 157 -13.01 18.40 -10.53
CA PRO A 157 -13.97 18.14 -9.46
C PRO A 157 -13.24 17.82 -8.15
N ALA A 158 -13.93 17.97 -7.02
CA ALA A 158 -13.40 17.59 -5.73
C ALA A 158 -13.12 16.08 -5.70
N VAL A 159 -11.89 15.70 -5.35
CA VAL A 159 -11.46 14.31 -5.24
C VAL A 159 -11.48 13.89 -3.77
N ASN A 160 -12.20 12.81 -3.46
CA ASN A 160 -12.24 12.29 -2.09
C ASN A 160 -10.99 11.44 -1.80
N LEU A 161 -10.12 11.94 -0.93
CA LEU A 161 -8.90 11.27 -0.49
C LEU A 161 -9.04 10.63 0.90
N ALA A 162 -10.27 10.52 1.44
CA ALA A 162 -10.49 9.92 2.75
C ALA A 162 -10.02 8.46 2.76
N GLY A 163 -9.18 8.12 3.74
CA GLY A 163 -8.61 6.77 3.89
C GLY A 163 -7.34 6.52 3.06
N ALA A 164 -6.93 7.44 2.19
CA ALA A 164 -5.66 7.33 1.49
C ALA A 164 -4.50 7.69 2.43
N THR A 165 -3.52 6.80 2.54
CA THR A 165 -2.33 7.00 3.39
C THR A 165 -1.20 7.70 2.64
N GLN A 166 -1.14 7.50 1.33
CA GLN A 166 -0.23 8.17 0.41
C GLN A 166 -0.98 8.42 -0.90
N THR A 167 -0.86 9.61 -1.44
CA THR A 167 -1.44 9.98 -2.73
C THR A 167 -0.34 10.47 -3.65
N GLN A 168 -0.43 10.07 -4.92
CA GLN A 168 0.44 10.53 -5.97
C GLN A 168 -0.43 11.10 -7.09
N LEU A 169 -0.06 12.25 -7.63
CA LEU A 169 -0.62 12.81 -8.85
C LEU A 169 0.44 12.69 -9.94
N GLU A 170 0.04 12.11 -11.06
CA GLU A 170 0.84 12.04 -12.28
C GLU A 170 0.11 12.80 -13.39
N PHE A 171 0.83 13.57 -14.15
CA PHE A 171 0.31 14.25 -15.32
C PHE A 171 1.42 14.47 -16.35
N GLU A 172 1.03 14.46 -17.62
CA GLU A 172 1.92 14.84 -18.72
C GLU A 172 1.61 16.26 -19.16
N TYR A 173 2.66 17.03 -19.46
CA TYR A 173 2.51 18.36 -19.99
C TYR A 173 3.55 18.66 -21.08
N ALA A 174 3.19 19.51 -22.00
CA ALA A 174 4.10 19.98 -23.02
C ALA A 174 3.80 21.42 -23.38
N TYR A 175 4.83 22.20 -23.64
CA TYR A 175 4.70 23.52 -24.24
C TYR A 175 5.75 23.72 -25.34
N PRO A 176 5.40 24.49 -26.41
CA PRO A 176 6.32 24.67 -27.51
C PRO A 176 7.47 25.63 -27.14
N TYR A 177 8.69 25.16 -27.37
CA TYR A 177 9.93 25.91 -27.11
C TYR A 177 9.97 27.32 -27.78
N TYR A 178 9.32 27.47 -28.93
CA TYR A 178 9.37 28.71 -29.70
C TYR A 178 8.55 29.86 -29.12
N GLY A 179 7.57 29.61 -28.29
CA GLY A 179 6.75 30.65 -27.63
C GLY A 179 7.43 31.34 -26.44
N MET A 180 8.48 30.72 -25.90
CA MET A 180 9.06 31.09 -24.61
C MET A 180 10.12 32.20 -24.66
N LYS A 181 10.62 32.54 -25.84
CA LYS A 181 11.82 33.40 -25.96
C LYS A 181 11.63 34.86 -25.48
N ASN A 182 10.39 35.29 -25.31
CA ASN A 182 10.08 36.67 -24.88
C ASN A 182 8.82 36.83 -24.00
N ARG A 183 8.30 35.74 -23.42
CA ARG A 183 7.10 35.76 -22.58
C ARG A 183 7.33 34.97 -21.33
N GLU A 184 7.03 35.53 -20.20
CA GLU A 184 7.02 34.83 -18.93
C GLU A 184 5.73 33.99 -18.85
N PHE A 185 5.84 32.67 -19.04
CA PHE A 185 4.79 31.73 -18.74
C PHE A 185 5.11 31.08 -17.40
N THR A 186 4.14 31.00 -16.56
CA THR A 186 4.15 30.10 -15.40
C THR A 186 3.08 29.06 -15.60
N PHE A 187 3.44 27.80 -15.42
CA PHE A 187 2.50 26.70 -15.35
C PHE A 187 2.58 26.12 -13.95
N THR A 188 1.53 26.32 -13.16
CA THR A 188 1.51 25.88 -11.76
C THR A 188 0.46 24.81 -11.55
N LEU A 189 0.76 23.87 -10.69
CA LEU A 189 -0.19 22.95 -10.10
C LEU A 189 -0.53 23.44 -8.70
N GLU A 190 -1.78 23.61 -8.42
CA GLU A 190 -2.27 24.07 -7.13
C GLU A 190 -3.32 23.10 -6.57
N ALA A 191 -3.39 23.01 -5.25
CA ALA A 191 -4.45 22.28 -4.55
C ALA A 191 -5.22 23.18 -3.59
N SER A 192 -6.48 22.85 -3.38
CA SER A 192 -7.36 23.53 -2.45
C SER A 192 -8.21 22.54 -1.68
N LEU A 193 -8.44 22.79 -0.39
CA LEU A 193 -9.35 22.02 0.45
C LEU A 193 -10.78 22.60 0.46
N ASP A 194 -10.94 23.86 0.09
CA ASP A 194 -12.18 24.63 0.18
C ASP A 194 -12.66 25.20 -1.16
N GLY A 195 -11.87 25.02 -2.23
CA GLY A 195 -12.15 25.57 -3.56
C GLY A 195 -11.90 27.08 -3.69
N THR A 196 -11.41 27.73 -2.65
CA THR A 196 -11.18 29.18 -2.60
C THR A 196 -9.75 29.58 -2.27
N THR A 197 -9.12 28.84 -1.38
CA THR A 197 -7.73 29.04 -0.98
C THR A 197 -6.85 28.00 -1.66
N TRP A 198 -5.90 28.44 -2.46
CA TRP A 198 -5.06 27.58 -3.28
C TRP A 198 -3.61 27.58 -2.79
N THR A 199 -3.02 26.40 -2.76
CA THR A 199 -1.61 26.19 -2.40
C THR A 199 -0.88 25.63 -3.60
N GLU A 200 0.20 26.27 -4.01
CA GLU A 200 1.07 25.77 -5.07
C GLU A 200 1.76 24.47 -4.61
N LEU A 201 1.62 23.42 -5.41
CA LEU A 201 2.28 22.15 -5.22
C LEU A 201 3.49 21.98 -6.13
N TRP A 202 3.44 22.59 -7.33
CA TRP A 202 4.48 22.48 -8.33
C TRP A 202 4.45 23.70 -9.28
N ASN A 203 5.63 24.06 -9.79
CA ASN A 203 5.81 25.15 -10.75
C ASN A 203 6.82 24.68 -11.81
N GLY A 204 6.43 24.70 -13.11
CA GLY A 204 7.19 24.24 -14.27
C GLY A 204 7.78 25.34 -15.11
#